data_975e68bc25f5eaade6c55a4c9e608d46
#
_entry.id   975e68bc25f5eaade6c55a4c9e608d46
#
_cell.length_a   1.000
_cell.length_b   1.000
_cell.length_c   1.000
_cell.angle_alpha   90.00
_cell.angle_beta   90.00
_cell.angle_gamma   90.00
#
_symmetry.space_group_name_H-M   'P 1'
#
loop_
_entity.id
_entity.type
_entity.pdbx_description
1 polymer ?
#
loop_
_entity_poly.entity_id
_entity_poly.type
_entity_poly.pdbx_seq_one_letter_code
_entity_poly.pdbx_strand_id
1 'polypeptide(L)'
;MQEHFEKVIGRLRTLEGLVERLQTVESGGGGGSDVSGWTEVSGWSYASATRINFTDANLILSRGDRIRYKQGGGYKYGYVFYTPTSTYFNVTGGDNFSVANAPITDAAFSRYGGVGHPEWFSYSFTPSTSVGTLTTASGSGTFKVEGLFCEVFLNVIITTNGTGAGILHAGLPLTKTGNMAHPFYGFLHNTASGSLVNTLGGGTWYSQPLAIWNYDGTYPGSNSRACRMFGRFQIAEV
;
A
#
# COMPACT_ATOMS: atom_id res chain seq x y z
N MET A 1 -1.21 48.63 -4.37
CA MET A 1 -1.76 48.38 -3.03
C MET A 1 -3.15 47.74 -3.13
N GLN A 2 -4.06 48.27 -3.95
CA GLN A 2 -5.44 47.79 -4.12
C GLN A 2 -5.52 46.35 -4.65
N GLU A 3 -4.70 46.01 -5.66
CA GLU A 3 -4.67 44.67 -6.28
C GLU A 3 -4.20 43.56 -5.27
N HIS A 4 -3.30 43.92 -4.37
CA HIS A 4 -2.85 42.99 -3.32
C HIS A 4 -3.95 42.74 -2.28
N PHE A 5 -4.73 43.78 -1.96
CA PHE A 5 -5.86 43.71 -1.05
C PHE A 5 -6.99 42.82 -1.59
N GLU A 6 -7.36 42.97 -2.88
CA GLU A 6 -8.35 42.12 -3.54
C GLU A 6 -7.95 40.65 -3.58
N LYS A 7 -6.65 40.38 -3.78
CA LYS A 7 -6.12 39.01 -3.78
C LYS A 7 -6.18 38.35 -2.40
N VAL A 8 -5.97 39.13 -1.34
CA VAL A 8 -6.10 38.67 0.06
C VAL A 8 -7.56 38.40 0.41
N ILE A 9 -8.48 39.29 0.02
CA ILE A 9 -9.93 39.09 0.21
C ILE A 9 -10.44 37.86 -0.55
N GLY A 10 -9.98 37.64 -1.77
CA GLY A 10 -10.32 36.44 -2.53
C GLY A 10 -9.91 35.15 -1.82
N ARG A 11 -8.70 35.12 -1.26
CA ARG A 11 -8.21 33.99 -0.45
C ARG A 11 -8.99 33.77 0.86
N LEU A 12 -9.37 34.86 1.53
CA LEU A 12 -10.19 34.79 2.73
C LEU A 12 -11.57 34.20 2.45
N ARG A 13 -12.25 34.63 1.39
CA ARG A 13 -13.55 34.06 0.97
C ARG A 13 -13.44 32.58 0.60
N THR A 14 -12.33 32.17 -0.03
CA THR A 14 -12.07 30.76 -0.33
C THR A 14 -11.89 29.95 0.95
N LEU A 15 -11.19 30.47 1.94
CA LEU A 15 -11.01 29.85 3.25
C LEU A 15 -12.31 29.77 4.06
N GLU A 16 -13.12 30.82 4.05
CA GLU A 16 -14.44 30.84 4.68
C GLU A 16 -15.37 29.78 4.05
N GLY A 17 -15.40 29.67 2.73
CA GLY A 17 -16.14 28.62 2.02
C GLY A 17 -15.63 27.20 2.33
N LEU A 18 -14.33 27.04 2.56
CA LEU A 18 -13.76 25.77 3.01
C LEU A 18 -14.13 25.43 4.47
N VAL A 19 -14.14 26.42 5.36
CA VAL A 19 -14.56 26.27 6.77
C VAL A 19 -16.05 25.95 6.84
N GLU A 20 -16.92 26.62 6.10
CA GLU A 20 -18.35 26.29 6.02
C GLU A 20 -18.59 24.87 5.48
N ARG A 21 -17.83 24.43 4.48
CA ARG A 21 -17.93 23.07 3.93
C ARG A 21 -17.41 22.02 4.93
N LEU A 22 -16.35 22.32 5.68
CA LEU A 22 -15.89 21.46 6.78
C LEU A 22 -16.92 21.38 7.90
N GLN A 23 -17.53 22.51 8.30
CA GLN A 23 -18.62 22.54 9.28
C GLN A 23 -19.88 21.82 8.80
N THR A 24 -20.17 21.84 7.49
CA THR A 24 -21.30 21.11 6.90
C THR A 24 -21.02 19.61 6.86
N VAL A 25 -19.76 19.19 6.65
CA VAL A 25 -19.34 17.79 6.80
C VAL A 25 -19.42 17.35 8.26
N GLU A 26 -19.09 18.23 9.21
CA GLU A 26 -19.24 17.97 10.65
C GLU A 26 -20.71 18.02 11.12
N SER A 27 -21.57 18.84 10.53
CA SER A 27 -22.96 19.04 10.96
C SER A 27 -24.02 18.32 10.12
N GLY A 28 -23.69 17.88 8.92
CA GLY A 28 -24.64 17.22 7.97
C GLY A 28 -24.69 15.70 8.05
N GLY A 29 -23.80 15.07 8.79
CA GLY A 29 -23.92 13.70 9.27
C GLY A 29 -23.84 13.75 10.77
N GLY A 30 -24.77 13.18 11.49
CA GLY A 30 -24.76 13.05 12.96
C GLY A 30 -23.51 12.31 13.44
N GLY A 31 -22.36 12.92 13.23
CA GLY A 31 -21.05 12.44 13.59
C GLY A 31 -20.69 12.95 14.98
N GLY A 32 -21.23 12.31 15.99
CA GLY A 32 -20.42 12.12 17.18
C GLY A 32 -19.08 11.55 16.70
N SER A 33 -17.97 12.00 17.26
CA SER A 33 -16.68 11.34 17.04
C SER A 33 -16.86 9.87 17.41
N ASP A 34 -17.16 9.05 16.39
CA ASP A 34 -17.37 7.64 16.58
C ASP A 34 -16.07 7.12 17.19
N VAL A 35 -16.16 6.56 18.38
CA VAL A 35 -15.02 5.89 19.05
C VAL A 35 -14.35 4.83 18.16
N SER A 36 -14.98 4.49 17.03
CA SER A 36 -14.43 3.62 16.00
C SER A 36 -13.25 4.24 15.23
N GLY A 37 -13.04 5.56 15.28
CA GLY A 37 -12.01 6.26 14.51
C GLY A 37 -12.26 6.37 13.01
N TRP A 38 -13.49 6.11 12.56
CA TRP A 38 -13.92 6.24 11.18
C TRP A 38 -14.67 7.55 10.95
N THR A 39 -14.36 8.24 9.86
CA THR A 39 -15.13 9.37 9.34
C THR A 39 -16.01 8.87 8.19
N GLU A 40 -17.30 8.89 8.39
CA GLU A 40 -18.25 8.43 7.38
C GLU A 40 -18.39 9.44 6.24
N VAL A 41 -18.54 8.91 5.02
CA VAL A 41 -18.71 9.68 3.80
C VAL A 41 -19.76 9.04 2.90
N SER A 42 -20.37 9.85 2.04
CA SER A 42 -21.33 9.39 1.04
C SER A 42 -20.83 9.75 -0.37
N GLY A 43 -21.47 9.19 -1.39
CA GLY A 43 -21.18 9.54 -2.79
C GLY A 43 -20.05 8.75 -3.42
N TRP A 44 -19.50 7.72 -2.77
CA TRP A 44 -18.56 6.81 -3.41
C TRP A 44 -19.29 5.92 -4.42
N SER A 45 -18.70 5.76 -5.59
CA SER A 45 -19.22 4.87 -6.63
C SER A 45 -18.09 4.14 -7.36
N TYR A 46 -18.43 3.02 -7.98
CA TYR A 46 -17.49 2.24 -8.76
C TYR A 46 -16.93 3.02 -9.95
N ALA A 47 -15.63 2.97 -10.16
CA ALA A 47 -14.95 3.46 -11.36
C ALA A 47 -14.18 2.34 -12.08
N SER A 48 -13.42 1.55 -11.34
CA SER A 48 -12.72 0.36 -11.83
C SER A 48 -12.38 -0.58 -10.66
N ALA A 49 -11.79 -1.73 -10.94
CA ALA A 49 -11.37 -2.69 -9.92
C ALA A 49 -10.40 -2.11 -8.86
N THR A 50 -9.72 -1.01 -9.18
CA THR A 50 -8.76 -0.35 -8.28
C THR A 50 -9.05 1.14 -8.08
N ARG A 51 -10.27 1.60 -8.45
CA ARG A 51 -10.61 3.03 -8.42
C ARG A 51 -12.04 3.26 -7.99
N ILE A 52 -12.23 4.26 -7.13
CA ILE A 52 -13.52 4.72 -6.65
C ILE A 52 -13.71 6.18 -7.06
N ASN A 53 -14.86 6.52 -7.67
CA ASN A 53 -15.25 7.90 -7.91
C ASN A 53 -15.70 8.52 -6.59
N PHE A 54 -15.26 9.75 -6.37
CA PHE A 54 -15.64 10.58 -5.23
C PHE A 54 -15.38 12.04 -5.57
N THR A 55 -16.39 12.87 -5.56
CA THR A 55 -16.27 14.30 -5.82
C THR A 55 -15.45 14.97 -4.71
N ASP A 56 -14.52 15.84 -5.09
CA ASP A 56 -13.60 16.53 -4.19
C ASP A 56 -12.71 15.59 -3.36
N ALA A 57 -12.42 14.38 -3.86
CA ALA A 57 -11.62 13.41 -3.14
C ALA A 57 -10.26 13.97 -2.66
N ASN A 58 -9.63 14.83 -3.46
CA ASN A 58 -8.35 15.49 -3.14
C ASN A 58 -8.43 16.51 -1.98
N LEU A 59 -9.63 16.96 -1.61
CA LEU A 59 -9.83 17.87 -0.46
C LEU A 59 -10.10 17.11 0.84
N ILE A 60 -10.57 15.87 0.73
CA ILE A 60 -11.06 15.07 1.87
C ILE A 60 -10.07 13.96 2.21
N LEU A 61 -9.57 13.27 1.19
CA LEU A 61 -8.69 12.11 1.36
C LEU A 61 -7.23 12.45 1.09
N SER A 62 -6.35 11.72 1.74
CA SER A 62 -4.91 11.77 1.53
C SER A 62 -4.38 10.38 1.18
N ARG A 63 -3.26 10.32 0.48
CA ARG A 63 -2.53 9.06 0.25
C ARG A 63 -2.15 8.44 1.59
N GLY A 64 -2.39 7.13 1.72
CA GLY A 64 -2.17 6.38 2.95
C GLY A 64 -3.37 6.36 3.89
N ASP A 65 -4.43 7.13 3.62
CA ASP A 65 -5.66 7.04 4.39
C ASP A 65 -6.22 5.61 4.30
N ARG A 66 -6.67 5.10 5.42
CA ARG A 66 -7.38 3.85 5.52
C ARG A 66 -8.82 4.04 5.06
N ILE A 67 -9.34 3.07 4.35
CA ILE A 67 -10.73 3.10 3.89
C ILE A 67 -11.47 1.84 4.30
N ARG A 68 -12.76 2.00 4.52
CA ARG A 68 -13.71 0.89 4.55
C ARG A 68 -14.96 1.25 3.74
N TYR A 69 -15.58 0.26 3.17
CA TYR A 69 -16.88 0.39 2.53
C TYR A 69 -17.55 -0.98 2.43
N LYS A 70 -18.85 -0.98 2.27
CA LYS A 70 -19.64 -2.20 2.14
C LYS A 70 -19.96 -2.46 0.68
N GLN A 71 -19.75 -3.70 0.25
CA GLN A 71 -20.06 -4.14 -1.10
C GLN A 71 -20.29 -5.66 -1.10
N GLY A 72 -21.36 -6.13 -1.75
CA GLY A 72 -21.67 -7.56 -1.77
C GLY A 72 -21.99 -8.17 -0.39
N GLY A 73 -22.51 -7.35 0.55
CA GLY A 73 -22.93 -7.81 1.89
C GLY A 73 -21.82 -7.77 2.96
N GLY A 74 -20.57 -7.49 2.60
CA GLY A 74 -19.44 -7.42 3.53
C GLY A 74 -18.67 -6.12 3.46
N TYR A 75 -17.94 -5.80 4.55
CA TYR A 75 -16.97 -4.71 4.53
C TYR A 75 -15.72 -5.11 3.76
N LYS A 76 -15.24 -4.18 2.94
CA LYS A 76 -13.91 -4.19 2.33
C LYS A 76 -13.06 -3.13 2.99
N TYR A 77 -11.79 -3.44 3.21
CA TYR A 77 -10.81 -2.56 3.83
C TYR A 77 -9.63 -2.38 2.90
N GLY A 78 -9.04 -1.19 2.90
CA GLY A 78 -7.87 -0.89 2.08
C GLY A 78 -7.26 0.46 2.42
N TYR A 79 -6.41 0.92 1.51
CA TYR A 79 -5.73 2.21 1.59
C TYR A 79 -5.95 3.02 0.33
N VAL A 80 -5.96 4.34 0.48
CA VAL A 80 -5.80 5.28 -0.63
C VAL A 80 -4.35 5.19 -1.11
N PHE A 81 -4.16 4.75 -2.35
CA PHE A 81 -2.83 4.37 -2.83
C PHE A 81 -2.08 5.53 -3.49
N TYR A 82 -2.70 6.29 -4.40
CA TYR A 82 -2.12 7.47 -5.01
C TYR A 82 -2.74 8.76 -4.45
N THR A 83 -2.14 9.90 -4.79
CA THR A 83 -2.75 11.18 -4.47
C THR A 83 -4.13 11.26 -5.12
N PRO A 84 -5.20 11.50 -4.35
CA PRO A 84 -6.55 11.62 -4.88
C PRO A 84 -6.66 12.79 -5.87
N THR A 85 -7.49 12.61 -6.89
CA THR A 85 -7.90 13.70 -7.79
C THR A 85 -9.18 14.37 -7.30
N SER A 86 -9.67 15.40 -8.01
CA SER A 86 -10.96 16.02 -7.67
C SER A 86 -12.18 15.11 -7.91
N THR A 87 -12.02 14.00 -8.61
CA THR A 87 -13.15 13.15 -9.04
C THR A 87 -13.04 11.68 -8.67
N TYR A 88 -11.84 11.20 -8.31
CA TYR A 88 -11.61 9.81 -7.92
C TYR A 88 -10.36 9.62 -7.08
N PHE A 89 -10.26 8.45 -6.46
CA PHE A 89 -9.05 7.98 -5.80
C PHE A 89 -8.79 6.49 -6.11
N ASN A 90 -7.52 6.11 -6.05
CA ASN A 90 -7.07 4.72 -6.24
C ASN A 90 -6.97 4.01 -4.90
N VAL A 91 -7.30 2.73 -4.90
CA VAL A 91 -7.38 1.90 -3.69
C VAL A 91 -6.62 0.59 -3.85
N THR A 92 -6.10 0.12 -2.73
CA THR A 92 -5.46 -1.20 -2.63
C THR A 92 -5.76 -1.82 -1.27
N GLY A 93 -5.70 -3.14 -1.15
CA GLY A 93 -6.04 -3.86 0.07
C GLY A 93 -5.55 -5.32 0.10
N GLY A 94 -4.40 -5.61 -0.51
CA GLY A 94 -3.82 -6.95 -0.54
C GLY A 94 -4.35 -7.85 -1.64
N ASP A 95 -4.03 -9.14 -1.53
CA ASP A 95 -4.50 -10.16 -2.46
C ASP A 95 -6.03 -10.23 -2.46
N ASN A 96 -6.61 -10.41 -3.64
CA ASN A 96 -8.05 -10.48 -3.86
C ASN A 96 -8.83 -9.17 -3.55
N PHE A 97 -8.15 -8.07 -3.24
CA PHE A 97 -8.81 -6.78 -3.14
C PHE A 97 -9.21 -6.30 -4.54
N SER A 98 -10.50 -6.06 -4.70
CA SER A 98 -11.07 -5.51 -5.93
C SER A 98 -12.34 -4.75 -5.62
N VAL A 99 -12.49 -3.57 -6.18
CA VAL A 99 -13.77 -2.85 -6.17
C VAL A 99 -14.67 -3.54 -7.19
N ALA A 100 -15.80 -4.06 -6.77
CA ALA A 100 -16.77 -4.67 -7.68
C ALA A 100 -17.61 -3.59 -8.40
N ASN A 101 -18.11 -3.89 -9.60
CA ASN A 101 -19.09 -3.03 -10.27
C ASN A 101 -20.47 -3.20 -9.62
N ALA A 102 -20.63 -2.65 -8.41
CA ALA A 102 -21.82 -2.71 -7.59
C ALA A 102 -21.89 -1.46 -6.69
N PRO A 103 -23.05 -1.11 -6.15
CA PRO A 103 -23.20 0.00 -5.21
C PRO A 103 -22.23 -0.09 -4.03
N ILE A 104 -21.68 1.05 -3.64
CA ILE A 104 -20.85 1.23 -2.46
C ILE A 104 -21.68 1.88 -1.39
N THR A 105 -21.75 1.27 -0.20
CA THR A 105 -22.47 1.79 0.97
C THR A 105 -21.57 1.78 2.20
N ASP A 106 -21.98 2.43 3.27
CA ASP A 106 -21.28 2.51 4.56
C ASP A 106 -19.79 2.86 4.37
N ALA A 107 -19.53 3.82 3.49
CA ALA A 107 -18.21 4.25 3.14
C ALA A 107 -17.63 5.16 4.22
N ALA A 108 -16.38 4.93 4.60
CA ALA A 108 -15.68 5.74 5.58
C ALA A 108 -14.16 5.71 5.35
N PHE A 109 -13.47 6.73 5.86
CA PHE A 109 -12.03 6.77 5.88
C PHE A 109 -11.48 7.06 7.27
N SER A 110 -10.20 6.78 7.49
CA SER A 110 -9.49 7.10 8.72
C SER A 110 -8.02 7.42 8.45
N ARG A 111 -7.49 8.45 9.08
CA ARG A 111 -6.07 8.82 8.98
C ARG A 111 -5.19 8.07 9.98
N TYR A 112 -5.74 7.65 11.11
CA TYR A 112 -4.97 7.11 12.22
C TYR A 112 -5.27 5.65 12.56
N GLY A 113 -6.35 5.11 12.04
CA GLY A 113 -6.79 3.73 12.27
C GLY A 113 -8.20 3.66 12.79
N GLY A 114 -9.08 3.03 12.00
CA GLY A 114 -10.45 2.74 12.39
C GLY A 114 -10.57 1.32 12.95
N VAL A 115 -11.48 1.14 13.90
CA VAL A 115 -11.77 -0.19 14.47
C VAL A 115 -12.15 -1.17 13.35
N GLY A 116 -11.55 -2.37 13.38
CA GLY A 116 -11.79 -3.42 12.41
C GLY A 116 -10.93 -3.33 11.13
N HIS A 117 -10.16 -2.25 10.94
CA HIS A 117 -9.21 -2.22 9.83
C HIS A 117 -8.07 -3.22 10.09
N PRO A 118 -7.77 -4.12 9.13
CA PRO A 118 -6.63 -5.02 9.27
C PRO A 118 -5.32 -4.25 9.47
N GLU A 119 -4.52 -4.65 10.43
CA GLU A 119 -3.19 -4.03 10.61
C GLU A 119 -2.27 -4.40 9.45
N TRP A 120 -2.34 -5.64 9.00
CA TRP A 120 -1.53 -6.18 7.92
C TRP A 120 -2.41 -6.79 6.82
N PHE A 121 -2.04 -6.55 5.58
CA PHE A 121 -2.64 -7.15 4.38
C PHE A 121 -1.69 -8.19 3.81
N SER A 122 -2.23 -9.34 3.43
CA SER A 122 -1.47 -10.39 2.75
C SER A 122 -1.33 -10.08 1.26
N TYR A 123 -0.21 -10.47 0.68
CA TYR A 123 0.01 -10.46 -0.76
C TYR A 123 0.87 -11.64 -1.20
N SER A 124 0.76 -12.02 -2.47
CA SER A 124 1.55 -13.07 -3.10
C SER A 124 2.27 -12.53 -4.34
N PHE A 125 3.37 -13.17 -4.70
CA PHE A 125 4.15 -12.82 -5.88
C PHE A 125 4.91 -14.04 -6.40
N THR A 126 5.34 -14.01 -7.66
CA THR A 126 6.20 -15.02 -8.25
C THR A 126 7.66 -14.55 -8.14
N PRO A 127 8.52 -15.25 -7.39
CA PRO A 127 9.95 -14.95 -7.36
C PRO A 127 10.61 -15.21 -8.71
N SER A 128 11.67 -14.48 -9.01
CA SER A 128 12.49 -14.69 -10.20
C SER A 128 13.97 -14.49 -9.90
N THR A 129 14.83 -14.77 -10.87
CA THR A 129 16.28 -14.56 -10.75
C THR A 129 16.80 -13.73 -11.92
N SER A 130 17.90 -13.03 -11.72
CA SER A 130 18.51 -12.24 -12.79
C SER A 130 19.18 -13.13 -13.86
N VAL A 131 19.53 -14.36 -13.53
CA VAL A 131 20.13 -15.36 -14.43
C VAL A 131 19.45 -16.71 -14.23
N GLY A 132 19.06 -17.35 -15.32
CA GLY A 132 18.38 -18.66 -15.28
C GLY A 132 16.95 -18.59 -14.77
N THR A 133 16.42 -19.72 -14.32
CA THR A 133 15.03 -19.86 -13.86
C THR A 133 14.92 -20.71 -12.59
N LEU A 134 13.99 -20.33 -11.71
CA LEU A 134 13.57 -21.15 -10.59
C LEU A 134 12.59 -22.23 -11.10
N THR A 135 12.85 -23.51 -10.78
CA THR A 135 11.95 -24.58 -11.18
C THR A 135 10.68 -24.60 -10.33
N THR A 136 10.82 -24.49 -9.02
CA THR A 136 9.69 -24.42 -8.08
C THR A 136 10.01 -23.43 -6.98
N ALA A 137 9.31 -22.31 -7.00
CA ALA A 137 9.41 -21.28 -5.95
C ALA A 137 8.06 -20.57 -5.77
N SER A 138 7.84 -20.06 -4.57
CA SER A 138 6.68 -19.24 -4.22
C SER A 138 7.11 -18.05 -3.38
N GLY A 139 6.36 -16.96 -3.51
CA GLY A 139 6.54 -15.75 -2.73
C GLY A 139 5.24 -15.32 -2.07
N SER A 140 5.31 -14.95 -0.81
CA SER A 140 4.20 -14.38 -0.05
C SER A 140 4.72 -13.34 0.92
N GLY A 141 3.84 -12.49 1.40
CA GLY A 141 4.19 -11.53 2.40
C GLY A 141 2.98 -10.84 3.01
N THR A 142 3.27 -9.96 3.94
CA THR A 142 2.29 -9.04 4.51
C THR A 142 2.83 -7.62 4.42
N PHE A 143 1.93 -6.65 4.30
CA PHE A 143 2.27 -5.26 4.28
C PHE A 143 1.27 -4.40 5.04
N LYS A 144 1.73 -3.26 5.50
CA LYS A 144 0.89 -2.16 5.99
C LYS A 144 1.37 -0.84 5.42
N VAL A 145 0.47 0.14 5.40
CA VAL A 145 0.76 1.50 4.93
C VAL A 145 0.62 2.47 6.09
N GLU A 146 1.65 3.30 6.29
CA GLU A 146 1.65 4.38 7.27
C GLU A 146 2.07 5.68 6.57
N GLY A 147 1.10 6.53 6.27
CA GLY A 147 1.31 7.74 5.48
C GLY A 147 1.88 7.41 4.10
N LEU A 148 3.07 7.88 3.80
CA LEU A 148 3.76 7.69 2.53
C LEU A 148 4.61 6.42 2.45
N PHE A 149 4.62 5.59 3.49
CA PHE A 149 5.50 4.44 3.58
C PHE A 149 4.73 3.13 3.63
N CYS A 150 5.29 2.12 2.98
CA CYS A 150 4.86 0.74 3.05
C CYS A 150 5.90 -0.07 3.81
N GLU A 151 5.49 -0.70 4.90
CA GLU A 151 6.28 -1.72 5.59
C GLU A 151 5.91 -3.09 5.05
N VAL A 152 6.91 -3.94 4.89
CA VAL A 152 6.75 -5.26 4.26
C VAL A 152 7.53 -6.31 5.03
N PHE A 153 6.85 -7.41 5.34
CA PHE A 153 7.46 -8.70 5.61
C PHE A 153 7.22 -9.60 4.41
N LEU A 154 8.26 -10.24 3.90
CA LEU A 154 8.11 -11.18 2.79
C LEU A 154 8.89 -12.47 3.01
N ASN A 155 8.39 -13.52 2.38
CA ASN A 155 8.99 -14.84 2.42
C ASN A 155 9.05 -15.40 0.97
N VAL A 156 10.25 -15.75 0.52
CA VAL A 156 10.48 -16.49 -0.72
C VAL A 156 10.86 -17.91 -0.36
N ILE A 157 10.11 -18.88 -0.82
CA ILE A 157 10.41 -20.32 -0.62
C ILE A 157 10.88 -20.87 -1.96
N ILE A 158 12.10 -21.41 -1.99
CA ILE A 158 12.67 -22.10 -3.15
C ILE A 158 12.70 -23.60 -2.82
N THR A 159 11.77 -24.36 -3.39
CA THR A 159 11.74 -25.82 -3.27
C THR A 159 12.79 -26.42 -4.18
N THR A 160 12.82 -26.00 -5.45
CA THR A 160 13.78 -26.46 -6.46
C THR A 160 14.32 -25.25 -7.22
N ASN A 161 15.63 -25.02 -7.08
CA ASN A 161 16.30 -23.85 -7.63
C ASN A 161 16.38 -23.87 -9.18
N GLY A 162 16.50 -25.05 -9.78
CA GLY A 162 16.72 -25.16 -11.22
C GLY A 162 18.06 -24.56 -11.65
N THR A 163 18.03 -23.67 -12.66
CA THR A 163 19.20 -22.94 -13.17
C THR A 163 19.32 -21.53 -12.59
N GLY A 164 18.48 -21.18 -11.61
CA GLY A 164 18.46 -19.85 -11.01
C GLY A 164 19.80 -19.46 -10.39
N ALA A 165 20.26 -18.25 -10.71
CA ALA A 165 21.51 -17.67 -10.26
C ALA A 165 21.48 -16.13 -10.26
N GLY A 166 22.59 -15.51 -9.85
CA GLY A 166 22.76 -14.06 -9.84
C GLY A 166 22.03 -13.41 -8.66
N ILE A 167 21.01 -12.63 -8.91
CA ILE A 167 20.21 -11.91 -7.89
C ILE A 167 18.83 -12.57 -7.80
N LEU A 168 18.36 -12.85 -6.59
CA LEU A 168 16.98 -13.28 -6.36
C LEU A 168 16.07 -12.04 -6.31
N HIS A 169 14.97 -12.08 -7.05
CA HIS A 169 14.00 -11.00 -7.12
C HIS A 169 12.69 -11.37 -6.44
N ALA A 170 12.16 -10.46 -5.62
CA ALA A 170 10.86 -10.56 -4.97
C ALA A 170 9.96 -9.39 -5.38
N GLY A 171 8.69 -9.68 -5.63
CA GLY A 171 7.67 -8.65 -5.88
C GLY A 171 7.36 -7.85 -4.62
N LEU A 172 7.11 -6.56 -4.77
CA LEU A 172 6.58 -5.68 -3.73
C LEU A 172 5.07 -5.50 -3.90
N PRO A 173 4.32 -5.30 -2.80
CA PRO A 173 2.86 -5.18 -2.86
C PRO A 173 2.38 -3.88 -3.53
N LEU A 174 3.21 -2.85 -3.51
CA LEU A 174 2.91 -1.53 -4.04
C LEU A 174 4.09 -0.99 -4.84
N THR A 175 3.81 -0.11 -5.80
CA THR A 175 4.85 0.59 -6.55
C THR A 175 5.58 1.58 -5.64
N LYS A 176 6.89 1.54 -5.64
CA LYS A 176 7.72 2.47 -4.87
C LYS A 176 8.02 3.75 -5.65
N THR A 177 8.30 4.83 -4.94
CA THR A 177 8.75 6.08 -5.56
C THR A 177 10.20 6.00 -6.01
N GLY A 178 10.49 6.58 -7.17
CA GLY A 178 11.73 7.02 -7.79
C GLY A 178 13.03 6.34 -7.38
N ASN A 179 14.06 7.15 -7.27
CA ASN A 179 15.48 6.79 -7.34
C ASN A 179 16.13 6.46 -5.98
N MET A 180 15.36 6.41 -4.90
CA MET A 180 15.93 6.10 -3.59
C MET A 180 16.08 4.58 -3.41
N ALA A 181 17.28 4.17 -2.98
CA ALA A 181 17.51 2.81 -2.52
C ALA A 181 16.83 2.62 -1.15
N HIS A 182 15.99 1.62 -1.04
CA HIS A 182 15.37 1.24 0.23
C HIS A 182 15.99 -0.08 0.68
N PRO A 183 16.70 -0.09 1.84
CA PRO A 183 17.33 -1.31 2.34
C PRO A 183 16.29 -2.27 2.91
N PHE A 184 16.55 -3.56 2.69
CA PHE A 184 15.85 -4.66 3.29
C PHE A 184 16.86 -5.58 3.97
N TYR A 185 16.45 -6.20 5.07
CA TYR A 185 17.28 -7.10 5.87
C TYR A 185 16.52 -8.39 6.14
N GLY A 186 17.25 -9.48 6.29
CA GLY A 186 16.58 -10.75 6.53
C GLY A 186 17.51 -11.91 6.81
N PHE A 187 16.92 -13.10 6.72
CA PHE A 187 17.58 -14.35 7.04
C PHE A 187 17.28 -15.40 5.98
N LEU A 188 18.31 -16.19 5.68
CA LEU A 188 18.21 -17.39 4.86
C LEU A 188 18.12 -18.62 5.75
N HIS A 189 17.09 -19.41 5.57
CA HIS A 189 16.87 -20.66 6.28
C HIS A 189 16.94 -21.86 5.32
N ASN A 190 17.38 -22.99 5.84
CA ASN A 190 17.15 -24.28 5.21
C ASN A 190 15.77 -24.81 5.65
N THR A 191 14.85 -25.00 4.72
CA THR A 191 13.49 -25.45 5.03
C THR A 191 13.41 -26.91 5.45
N ALA A 192 14.40 -27.74 5.09
CA ALA A 192 14.44 -29.16 5.46
C ALA A 192 14.96 -29.37 6.89
N SER A 193 15.94 -28.57 7.34
CA SER A 193 16.52 -28.68 8.70
C SER A 193 16.01 -27.61 9.67
N GLY A 194 15.35 -26.56 9.19
CA GLY A 194 14.95 -25.42 10.01
C GLY A 194 16.10 -24.50 10.44
N SER A 195 17.34 -24.80 10.05
CA SER A 195 18.52 -24.08 10.51
C SER A 195 18.71 -22.76 9.77
N LEU A 196 19.23 -21.76 10.47
CA LEU A 196 19.71 -20.52 9.87
C LEU A 196 20.95 -20.83 9.03
N VAL A 197 20.97 -20.33 7.78
CA VAL A 197 22.07 -20.55 6.84
C VAL A 197 22.91 -19.27 6.71
N ASN A 198 22.27 -18.12 6.58
CA ASN A 198 22.96 -16.85 6.35
C ASN A 198 22.06 -15.65 6.73
N THR A 199 22.66 -14.47 6.78
CA THR A 199 21.95 -13.20 6.78
C THR A 199 21.82 -12.68 5.36
N LEU A 200 20.72 -11.95 5.09
CA LEU A 200 20.41 -11.42 3.79
C LEU A 200 20.44 -9.91 3.82
N GLY A 201 20.95 -9.33 2.75
CA GLY A 201 20.72 -7.96 2.37
C GLY A 201 19.75 -7.89 1.18
N GLY A 202 19.09 -6.77 1.04
CA GLY A 202 18.25 -6.51 -0.11
C GLY A 202 18.11 -5.03 -0.35
N GLY A 203 17.72 -4.67 -1.53
CA GLY A 203 17.46 -3.29 -1.89
C GLY A 203 16.60 -3.17 -3.12
N THR A 204 15.93 -2.05 -3.22
CA THR A 204 15.14 -1.70 -4.40
C THR A 204 15.71 -0.45 -5.02
N TRP A 205 15.96 -0.48 -6.33
CA TRP A 205 16.35 0.67 -7.11
C TRP A 205 15.32 0.92 -8.21
N TYR A 206 14.90 2.16 -8.38
CA TYR A 206 13.87 2.54 -9.36
C TYR A 206 12.57 1.72 -9.20
N SER A 207 11.91 1.39 -10.30
CA SER A 207 10.71 0.55 -10.34
C SER A 207 11.01 -0.96 -10.32
N GLN A 208 12.26 -1.34 -10.04
CA GLN A 208 12.68 -2.75 -10.05
C GLN A 208 12.10 -3.53 -8.86
N PRO A 209 11.91 -4.84 -8.98
CA PRO A 209 11.57 -5.70 -7.85
C PRO A 209 12.65 -5.62 -6.77
N LEU A 210 12.32 -6.06 -5.55
CA LEU A 210 13.30 -6.19 -4.49
C LEU A 210 14.38 -7.20 -4.90
N ALA A 211 15.61 -6.74 -4.96
CA ALA A 211 16.79 -7.58 -5.15
C ALA A 211 17.25 -8.13 -3.80
N ILE A 212 17.51 -9.42 -3.72
CA ILE A 212 17.92 -10.14 -2.49
C ILE A 212 19.24 -10.88 -2.77
N TRP A 213 20.22 -10.73 -1.85
CA TRP A 213 21.50 -11.41 -1.89
C TRP A 213 21.97 -11.78 -0.48
N ASN A 214 22.92 -12.70 -0.36
CA ASN A 214 23.64 -12.97 0.89
C ASN A 214 24.44 -11.74 1.32
N TYR A 215 24.79 -11.63 2.60
CA TYR A 215 25.57 -10.51 3.14
C TYR A 215 26.92 -10.30 2.41
N ASP A 216 27.47 -11.35 1.80
CA ASP A 216 28.71 -11.33 1.01
C ASP A 216 28.48 -11.04 -0.49
N GLY A 217 27.27 -10.66 -0.87
CA GLY A 217 26.89 -10.35 -2.25
C GLY A 217 26.62 -11.56 -3.13
N THR A 218 26.68 -12.78 -2.60
CA THR A 218 26.43 -14.00 -3.39
C THR A 218 24.92 -14.29 -3.51
N TYR A 219 24.59 -15.17 -4.47
CA TYR A 219 23.21 -15.63 -4.69
C TYR A 219 22.70 -16.48 -3.52
N PRO A 220 21.53 -16.15 -2.94
CA PRO A 220 21.02 -16.86 -1.76
C PRO A 220 20.25 -18.14 -2.09
N GLY A 221 19.94 -18.39 -3.37
CA GLY A 221 19.09 -19.48 -3.80
C GLY A 221 19.82 -20.83 -3.81
N SER A 222 19.13 -21.85 -3.38
CA SER A 222 19.42 -23.26 -3.61
C SER A 222 18.16 -24.06 -3.28
N ASN A 223 18.16 -25.39 -3.51
CA ASN A 223 17.04 -26.24 -3.09
C ASN A 223 16.77 -26.14 -1.59
N SER A 224 15.52 -26.19 -1.21
CA SER A 224 15.06 -26.15 0.19
C SER A 224 15.52 -24.89 0.94
N ARG A 225 15.38 -23.72 0.34
CA ARG A 225 15.71 -22.43 0.97
C ARG A 225 14.45 -21.58 1.18
N ALA A 226 14.47 -20.82 2.28
CA ALA A 226 13.51 -19.75 2.54
C ALA A 226 14.25 -18.45 2.86
N CYS A 227 13.98 -17.41 2.07
CA CYS A 227 14.48 -16.06 2.30
C CYS A 227 13.36 -15.26 2.98
N ARG A 228 13.57 -14.83 4.22
CA ARG A 228 12.62 -14.00 4.98
C ARG A 228 13.19 -12.60 5.10
N MET A 229 12.48 -11.61 4.59
CA MET A 229 12.94 -10.24 4.54
C MET A 229 11.94 -9.30 5.20
N PHE A 230 12.48 -8.23 5.76
CA PHE A 230 11.74 -7.09 6.29
C PHE A 230 12.32 -5.80 5.74
N GLY A 231 11.47 -4.84 5.44
CA GLY A 231 11.90 -3.51 5.03
C GLY A 231 10.75 -2.54 4.91
N ARG A 232 11.12 -1.30 4.63
CA ARG A 232 10.20 -0.19 4.44
C ARG A 232 10.60 0.61 3.21
N PHE A 233 9.64 1.02 2.41
CA PHE A 233 9.88 1.86 1.24
C PHE A 233 8.81 2.93 1.09
N GLN A 234 9.16 4.01 0.40
CA GLN A 234 8.21 5.07 0.09
C GLN A 234 7.37 4.69 -1.14
N ILE A 235 6.07 4.85 -1.02
CA ILE A 235 5.10 4.58 -2.08
C ILE A 235 5.21 5.64 -3.17
N ALA A 236 5.13 5.23 -4.45
CA ALA A 236 5.23 6.14 -5.58
C ALA A 236 4.15 7.23 -5.58
N GLU A 237 4.54 8.42 -6.02
CA GLU A 237 3.63 9.44 -6.52
C GLU A 237 3.41 9.21 -8.02
N VAL A 238 2.18 9.28 -8.46
CA VAL A 238 1.80 9.25 -9.88
C VAL A 238 1.15 10.57 -10.24
#